data_1af09c5ab883765142e11d3c9b468ea2
#
_entry.id   1af09c5ab883765142e11d3c9b468ea2
#
_cell.length_a   1.000
_cell.length_b   1.000
_cell.length_c   1.000
_cell.angle_alpha   90.00
_cell.angle_beta   90.00
_cell.angle_gamma   90.00
#
_symmetry.space_group_name_H-M   'P 1'
#
loop_
_entity.id
_entity.type
_entity.pdbx_description
1 polymer ?
#
loop_
_entity_poly.entity_id
_entity_poly.type
_entity_poly.pdbx_seq_one_letter_code
_entity_poly.pdbx_strand_id
1 'polypeptide(L)'
;MKPVDVYTQPLCGFCTAAMRLLATKGAPVTEIDLGRNPDRRPEMKQRANGAHTTPQIFVGDHHVGGCDDLYALERAGKLDALLDG
;
A
#
# COMPACT_ATOMS: atom_id res chain seq x y z
N MET A 1 3.22 15.57 -0.66
CA MET A 1 3.30 14.14 -1.01
C MET A 1 2.04 13.68 -1.68
N LYS A 2 2.16 12.70 -2.56
CA LYS A 2 1.01 12.07 -3.18
C LYS A 2 0.22 11.27 -2.15
N PRO A 3 -1.12 11.18 -2.30
CA PRO A 3 -1.91 10.32 -1.42
C PRO A 3 -1.54 8.87 -1.62
N VAL A 4 -1.54 8.11 -0.52
CA VAL A 4 -1.20 6.69 -0.53
C VAL A 4 -2.41 5.89 -0.05
N ASP A 5 -2.86 4.94 -0.84
CA ASP A 5 -3.92 4.01 -0.45
C ASP A 5 -3.31 2.66 -0.15
N VAL A 6 -3.65 2.09 1.00
CA VAL A 6 -3.18 0.77 1.41
C VAL A 6 -4.38 -0.10 1.76
N TYR A 7 -4.56 -1.17 0.98
CA TYR A 7 -5.57 -2.17 1.29
C TYR A 7 -4.97 -3.17 2.27
N THR A 8 -5.64 -3.38 3.39
CA THR A 8 -5.17 -4.24 4.48
C THR A 8 -6.22 -5.27 4.86
N GLN A 9 -5.85 -6.18 5.77
CA GLN A 9 -6.80 -7.09 6.39
C GLN A 9 -6.33 -7.39 7.81
N PRO A 10 -7.21 -7.92 8.68
CA PRO A 10 -6.82 -8.25 10.05
C PRO A 10 -5.72 -9.30 10.10
N LEU A 11 -4.88 -9.24 11.14
CA LEU A 11 -3.82 -10.22 11.40
C LEU A 11 -2.83 -10.35 10.25
N CYS A 12 -2.55 -9.22 9.59
CA CYS A 12 -1.62 -9.18 8.46
C CYS A 12 -0.34 -8.46 8.89
N GLY A 13 0.71 -9.24 9.19
CA GLY A 13 2.00 -8.67 9.62
C GLY A 13 2.65 -7.81 8.54
N PHE A 14 2.53 -8.21 7.29
CA PHE A 14 3.06 -7.42 6.17
C PHE A 14 2.32 -6.11 5.98
N CYS A 15 1.01 -6.09 6.27
CA CYS A 15 0.24 -4.86 6.27
C CYS A 15 0.77 -3.89 7.33
N THR A 16 1.00 -4.40 8.53
CA THR A 16 1.55 -3.60 9.64
C THR A 16 2.92 -3.04 9.28
N ALA A 17 3.79 -3.85 8.70
CA ALA A 17 5.13 -3.42 8.32
C ALA A 17 5.07 -2.32 7.26
N ALA A 18 4.21 -2.48 6.25
CA ALA A 18 4.05 -1.47 5.20
C ALA A 18 3.53 -0.15 5.77
N MET A 19 2.51 -0.22 6.64
CA MET A 19 1.94 0.97 7.28
C MET A 19 2.99 1.68 8.12
N ARG A 20 3.83 0.92 8.82
CA ARG A 20 4.87 1.50 9.66
C ARG A 20 5.93 2.25 8.84
N LEU A 21 6.37 1.66 7.73
CA LEU A 21 7.33 2.32 6.85
C LEU A 21 6.76 3.62 6.30
N LEU A 22 5.53 3.59 5.82
CA LEU A 22 4.88 4.79 5.28
C LEU A 22 4.71 5.87 6.35
N ALA A 23 4.43 5.46 7.60
CA ALA A 23 4.33 6.40 8.71
C ALA A 23 5.66 7.10 8.98
N THR A 24 6.79 6.39 8.87
CA THR A 24 8.12 7.03 9.05
C THR A 24 8.39 8.07 7.97
N LYS A 25 7.76 7.94 6.81
CA LYS A 25 7.90 8.90 5.72
C LYS A 25 6.95 10.09 5.85
N GLY A 26 6.02 10.05 6.79
CA GLY A 26 5.00 11.08 6.93
C GLY A 26 3.99 11.08 5.79
N ALA A 27 3.82 9.96 5.09
CA ALA A 27 2.95 9.88 3.93
C ALA A 27 1.47 10.00 4.33
N PRO A 28 0.65 10.69 3.50
CA PRO A 28 -0.79 10.80 3.78
C PRO A 28 -1.49 9.51 3.36
N VAL A 29 -1.59 8.56 4.29
CA VAL A 29 -2.10 7.22 4.04
C VAL A 29 -3.59 7.13 4.35
N THR A 30 -4.35 6.54 3.41
CA THR A 30 -5.71 6.06 3.64
C THR A 30 -5.66 4.54 3.70
N GLU A 31 -6.02 3.99 4.84
CA GLU A 31 -6.10 2.54 5.01
C GLU A 31 -7.50 2.05 4.65
N ILE A 32 -7.57 1.08 3.74
CA ILE A 32 -8.82 0.41 3.38
C ILE A 32 -8.76 -1.00 3.98
N ASP A 33 -9.36 -1.17 5.16
CA ASP A 33 -9.37 -2.45 5.86
C ASP A 33 -10.44 -3.35 5.26
N LEU A 34 -10.02 -4.40 4.57
CA LEU A 34 -10.93 -5.33 3.91
C LEU A 34 -11.68 -6.23 4.89
N GLY A 35 -11.20 -6.33 6.13
CA GLY A 35 -11.95 -7.00 7.18
C GLY A 35 -13.20 -6.24 7.56
N ARG A 36 -13.13 -4.90 7.56
CA ARG A 36 -14.28 -4.03 7.82
C ARG A 36 -15.09 -3.72 6.57
N ASN A 37 -14.44 -3.78 5.40
CA ASN A 37 -15.05 -3.42 4.13
C ASN A 37 -14.79 -4.54 3.10
N PRO A 38 -15.36 -5.76 3.34
CA PRO A 38 -15.09 -6.89 2.45
C PRO A 38 -15.62 -6.67 1.03
N ASP A 39 -16.61 -5.81 0.88
CA ASP A 39 -17.18 -5.44 -0.41
C ASP A 39 -16.21 -4.65 -1.28
N ARG A 40 -15.13 -4.14 -0.72
CA ARG A 40 -14.12 -3.38 -1.47
C ARG A 40 -13.00 -4.25 -2.03
N ARG A 41 -13.01 -5.56 -1.77
CA ARG A 41 -11.98 -6.47 -2.31
C ARG A 41 -11.98 -6.52 -3.85
N PRO A 42 -13.10 -6.54 -4.55
CA PRO A 42 -13.08 -6.49 -6.01
C PRO A 42 -12.42 -5.23 -6.57
N GLU A 43 -12.61 -4.09 -5.94
CA GLU A 43 -11.95 -2.83 -6.30
C GLU A 43 -10.44 -2.95 -6.20
N MET A 44 -9.94 -3.56 -5.12
CA MET A 44 -8.51 -3.80 -4.96
C MET A 44 -7.95 -4.68 -6.08
N LYS A 45 -8.62 -5.79 -6.36
CA LYS A 45 -8.19 -6.72 -7.41
C LYS A 45 -8.13 -6.04 -8.77
N GLN A 46 -9.12 -5.21 -9.08
CA GLN A 46 -9.14 -4.49 -10.34
C GLN A 46 -7.98 -3.51 -10.44
N ARG A 47 -7.73 -2.73 -9.38
CA ARG A 47 -6.61 -1.76 -9.36
C ARG A 47 -5.26 -2.45 -9.41
N ALA A 48 -5.16 -3.63 -8.83
CA ALA A 48 -3.89 -4.38 -8.68
C ALA A 48 -3.68 -5.42 -9.77
N ASN A 49 -4.37 -5.29 -10.91
CA ASN A 49 -4.23 -6.21 -12.05
C ASN A 49 -4.47 -7.66 -11.67
N GLY A 50 -5.47 -7.91 -10.82
CA GLY A 50 -5.86 -9.24 -10.40
C GLY A 50 -5.19 -9.74 -9.13
N ALA A 51 -4.23 -9.01 -8.57
CA ALA A 51 -3.60 -9.40 -7.32
C ALA A 51 -4.62 -9.37 -6.18
N HIS A 52 -4.61 -10.41 -5.35
CA HIS A 52 -5.60 -10.58 -4.28
C HIS A 52 -4.97 -10.62 -2.88
N THR A 53 -3.65 -10.48 -2.79
CA THR A 53 -2.94 -10.50 -1.51
C THR A 53 -2.94 -9.11 -0.86
N THR A 54 -2.72 -9.06 0.46
CA THR A 54 -2.55 -7.81 1.19
C THR A 54 -1.17 -7.77 1.83
N PRO A 55 -0.60 -6.59 2.00
CA PRO A 55 -1.14 -5.30 1.58
C PRO A 55 -1.08 -5.10 0.06
N GLN A 56 -1.92 -4.22 -0.47
CA GLN A 56 -1.75 -3.68 -1.83
C GLN A 56 -1.66 -2.17 -1.68
N ILE A 57 -0.60 -1.59 -2.24
CA ILE A 57 -0.19 -0.21 -1.98
C ILE A 57 -0.21 0.58 -3.28
N PHE A 58 -0.82 1.76 -3.22
CA PHE A 58 -0.91 2.66 -4.37
C PHE A 58 -0.46 4.05 -3.96
N VAL A 59 0.44 4.64 -4.73
CA VAL A 59 0.87 6.03 -4.54
C VAL A 59 0.28 6.83 -5.69
N GLY A 60 -0.75 7.63 -5.40
CA GLY A 60 -1.57 8.20 -6.45
C GLY A 60 -2.16 7.06 -7.29
N ASP A 61 -1.96 7.13 -8.60
CA ASP A 61 -2.41 6.08 -9.51
C ASP A 61 -1.38 4.97 -9.72
N HIS A 62 -0.20 5.09 -9.12
CA HIS A 62 0.88 4.13 -9.31
C HIS A 62 0.70 2.94 -8.37
N HIS A 63 0.61 1.74 -8.93
CA HIS A 63 0.52 0.50 -8.16
C HIS A 63 1.92 0.07 -7.72
N VAL A 64 2.22 0.21 -6.44
CA VAL A 64 3.49 -0.24 -5.87
C VAL A 64 3.50 -1.77 -5.76
N GLY A 65 2.42 -2.34 -5.26
CA GLY A 65 2.32 -3.77 -5.00
C GLY A 65 2.22 -4.06 -3.52
N GLY A 66 2.92 -5.08 -3.06
CA GLY A 66 2.89 -5.52 -1.67
C GLY A 66 4.00 -4.91 -0.83
N CYS A 67 4.14 -5.45 0.39
CA CYS A 67 5.15 -4.99 1.33
C CYS A 67 6.57 -5.16 0.77
N ASP A 68 6.85 -6.29 0.11
CA ASP A 68 8.18 -6.54 -0.47
C ASP A 68 8.54 -5.49 -1.52
N ASP A 69 7.57 -5.12 -2.35
CA ASP A 69 7.78 -4.12 -3.39
C ASP A 69 8.05 -2.75 -2.77
N LEU A 70 7.34 -2.42 -1.70
CA LEU A 70 7.52 -1.15 -1.00
C LEU A 70 8.93 -1.07 -0.40
N TYR A 71 9.37 -2.11 0.28
CA TYR A 71 10.71 -2.15 0.88
C TYR A 71 11.81 -2.18 -0.17
N ALA A 72 11.56 -2.80 -1.33
CA ALA A 72 12.50 -2.78 -2.44
C ALA A 72 12.73 -1.35 -2.94
N LEU A 73 11.67 -0.56 -3.06
CA LEU A 73 11.77 0.85 -3.43
C LEU A 73 12.58 1.63 -2.39
N GLU A 74 12.35 1.35 -1.12
CA GLU A 74 13.08 2.02 -0.03
C GLU A 74 14.56 1.69 -0.10
N ARG A 75 14.91 0.42 -0.26
CA ARG A 75 16.33 0.01 -0.35
C ARG A 75 17.03 0.60 -1.56
N ALA A 76 16.28 0.77 -2.66
CA ALA A 76 16.83 1.38 -3.88
C ALA A 76 16.90 2.90 -3.81
N GLY A 77 16.43 3.51 -2.72
CA GLY A 77 16.41 4.96 -2.56
C GLY A 77 15.40 5.65 -3.47
N LYS A 78 14.35 4.94 -3.89
CA LYS A 78 13.37 5.46 -4.84
C LYS A 78 12.01 5.80 -4.22
N LEU A 79 11.77 5.36 -2.98
CA LEU A 79 10.46 5.54 -2.36
C LEU A 79 10.15 7.02 -2.12
N ASP A 80 11.12 7.78 -1.59
CA ASP A 80 10.89 9.19 -1.30
C ASP A 80 10.54 9.98 -2.54
N ALA A 81 11.25 9.72 -3.65
CA ALA A 81 10.96 10.39 -4.92
C ALA A 81 9.56 10.03 -5.45
N LEU A 82 9.16 8.78 -5.30
CA LEU A 82 7.83 8.34 -5.71
C LEU A 82 6.75 9.04 -4.90
N LEU A 83 6.94 9.16 -3.58
CA LEU A 83 5.98 9.83 -2.70
C LEU A 83 5.87 11.32 -3.01
N ASP A 84 6.97 11.96 -3.31
CA ASP A 84 7.01 13.40 -3.58
C ASP A 84 6.54 13.74 -4.99
N GLY A 85 6.67 12.79 -5.88
CA GLY A 85 6.23 12.77 -7.23
C GLY A 85 6.18 13.91 -8.05
#